data_db3cb2a9512ed401d5844f8e2eb70d30
#
_entry.id   db3cb2a9512ed401d5844f8e2eb70d30
#
_cell.length_a   1.000
_cell.length_b   1.000
_cell.length_c   1.000
_cell.angle_alpha   90.00
_cell.angle_beta   90.00
_cell.angle_gamma   90.00
#
_symmetry.space_group_name_H-M   'P 1'
#
loop_
_entity.id
_entity.type
_entity.pdbx_description
1 polymer ?
#
loop_
_entity_poly.entity_id
_entity_poly.type
_entity_poly.pdbx_seq_one_letter_code
_entity_poly.pdbx_strand_id
1 'polypeptide(L)'
;EPIALPGPTGERNSLSLHGRGVFVCISPWNFPLAIFVGQIAAALAAGNTVVAKPAEQTPLVAALAVELLHTAGIPPEALAFLPGDGRIGAAMVAGRECAGVAFTGSTEVARLIARTLAEKDGPLVPLIAETGGQNTLIADSSALPEQIVRDVVASAFNSAGQRCSALRVLYIQTDIADRVSEMLAGAMQELR
;
A
#
# COMPACT_ATOMS: atom_id res chain seq x y z
N GLU A 1 -9.69 -20.88 11.00
CA GLU A 1 -9.66 -22.10 11.84
C GLU A 1 -8.44 -22.05 12.76
N PRO A 2 -8.56 -22.58 14.01
CA PRO A 2 -7.42 -22.69 14.91
C PRO A 2 -6.34 -23.63 14.35
N ILE A 3 -5.08 -23.27 14.53
CA ILE A 3 -3.93 -24.09 14.17
C ILE A 3 -3.48 -24.87 15.42
N ALA A 4 -3.42 -26.20 15.33
CA ALA A 4 -2.88 -27.01 16.40
C ALA A 4 -1.36 -26.80 16.52
N LEU A 5 -0.89 -26.58 17.73
CA LEU A 5 0.53 -26.40 18.03
C LEU A 5 1.06 -27.62 18.84
N PRO A 6 2.36 -27.94 18.69
CA PRO A 6 2.98 -28.98 19.53
C PRO A 6 3.02 -28.54 20.99
N GLY A 7 2.93 -29.51 21.90
CA GLY A 7 3.03 -29.28 23.34
C GLY A 7 3.48 -30.53 24.07
N PRO A 8 3.81 -30.44 25.37
CA PRO A 8 4.12 -31.58 26.21
C PRO A 8 2.94 -32.58 26.32
N THR A 9 3.23 -33.79 26.72
CA THR A 9 2.22 -34.82 26.91
C THR A 9 1.11 -34.35 27.89
N GLY A 10 -0.14 -34.45 27.44
CA GLY A 10 -1.31 -34.02 28.21
C GLY A 10 -1.79 -32.59 27.95
N GLU A 11 -1.04 -31.80 27.17
CA GLU A 11 -1.46 -30.46 26.74
C GLU A 11 -2.09 -30.46 25.33
N ARG A 12 -3.05 -29.56 25.15
CA ARG A 12 -3.61 -29.24 23.83
C ARG A 12 -3.38 -27.76 23.59
N ASN A 13 -2.46 -27.43 22.68
CA ASN A 13 -2.12 -26.06 22.33
C ASN A 13 -2.71 -25.70 20.95
N SER A 14 -3.32 -24.54 20.86
CA SER A 14 -3.85 -24.03 19.60
C SER A 14 -3.60 -22.52 19.45
N LEU A 15 -3.37 -22.08 18.23
CA LEU A 15 -3.31 -20.67 17.85
C LEU A 15 -4.55 -20.32 17.05
N SER A 16 -5.25 -19.27 17.45
CA SER A 16 -6.35 -18.69 16.69
C SER A 16 -6.11 -17.19 16.46
N LEU A 17 -6.49 -16.73 15.26
CA LEU A 17 -6.43 -15.32 14.90
C LEU A 17 -7.81 -14.70 15.01
N HIS A 18 -7.86 -13.50 15.57
CA HIS A 18 -9.10 -12.73 15.75
C HIS A 18 -8.89 -11.29 15.27
N GLY A 19 -9.97 -10.63 14.87
CA GLY A 19 -9.96 -9.19 14.58
C GLY A 19 -9.53 -8.39 15.81
N ARG A 20 -8.82 -7.30 15.62
CA ARG A 20 -8.32 -6.41 16.69
C ARG A 20 -9.30 -5.30 17.04
N GLY A 21 -10.22 -4.96 16.13
CA GLY A 21 -11.16 -3.84 16.27
C GLY A 21 -11.21 -2.97 15.04
N VAL A 22 -11.20 -1.65 15.22
CA VAL A 22 -11.33 -0.69 14.12
C VAL A 22 -9.99 -0.48 13.42
N PHE A 23 -9.91 -0.83 12.15
CA PHE A 23 -8.78 -0.50 11.28
C PHE A 23 -9.03 0.80 10.53
N VAL A 24 -8.08 1.72 10.60
CA VAL A 24 -8.03 2.95 9.81
C VAL A 24 -7.30 2.65 8.51
N CYS A 25 -8.01 2.72 7.38
CA CYS A 25 -7.46 2.51 6.04
C CYS A 25 -7.32 3.85 5.32
N ILE A 26 -6.09 4.25 4.98
CA ILE A 26 -5.79 5.51 4.29
C ILE A 26 -5.05 5.20 3.00
N SER A 27 -5.65 5.54 1.86
CA SER A 27 -5.14 5.19 0.53
C SER A 27 -4.66 6.41 -0.27
N PRO A 28 -3.74 6.21 -1.24
CA PRO A 28 -3.22 7.26 -2.09
C PRO A 28 -4.13 7.53 -3.30
N TRP A 29 -3.80 8.60 -4.05
CA TRP A 29 -4.54 9.04 -5.24
C TRP A 29 -4.17 8.26 -6.52
N ASN A 30 -2.96 7.70 -6.61
CA ASN A 30 -2.43 7.11 -7.85
C ASN A 30 -2.96 5.70 -8.17
N PHE A 31 -3.51 5.00 -7.18
CA PHE A 31 -4.27 3.75 -7.33
C PHE A 31 -5.57 3.85 -6.53
N PRO A 32 -6.49 4.74 -6.94
CA PRO A 32 -7.60 5.17 -6.09
C PRO A 32 -8.66 4.09 -5.83
N LEU A 33 -8.70 3.05 -6.65
CA LEU A 33 -9.59 1.91 -6.47
C LEU A 33 -8.85 0.71 -5.87
N ALA A 34 -7.75 0.28 -6.51
CA ALA A 34 -7.10 -0.99 -6.18
C ALA A 34 -6.52 -0.99 -4.76
N ILE A 35 -5.75 0.05 -4.38
CA ILE A 35 -5.17 0.13 -3.03
C ILE A 35 -6.27 0.38 -2.00
N PHE A 36 -7.23 1.25 -2.27
CA PHE A 36 -8.34 1.55 -1.38
C PHE A 36 -9.14 0.28 -1.03
N VAL A 37 -9.59 -0.46 -2.04
CA VAL A 37 -10.36 -1.69 -1.84
C VAL A 37 -9.51 -2.80 -1.23
N GLY A 38 -8.23 -2.89 -1.63
CA GLY A 38 -7.31 -3.90 -1.11
C GLY A 38 -7.10 -3.79 0.41
N GLN A 39 -6.88 -2.58 0.93
CA GLN A 39 -6.76 -2.33 2.37
C GLN A 39 -8.05 -2.68 3.12
N ILE A 40 -9.20 -2.25 2.60
CA ILE A 40 -10.52 -2.53 3.19
C ILE A 40 -10.78 -4.05 3.24
N ALA A 41 -10.64 -4.72 2.09
CA ALA A 41 -10.93 -6.15 1.98
C ALA A 41 -10.03 -6.99 2.90
N ALA A 42 -8.74 -6.68 2.98
CA ALA A 42 -7.81 -7.37 3.86
C ALA A 42 -8.17 -7.20 5.34
N ALA A 43 -8.51 -5.98 5.76
CA ALA A 43 -8.90 -5.71 7.15
C ALA A 43 -10.23 -6.40 7.51
N LEU A 44 -11.24 -6.34 6.64
CA LEU A 44 -12.53 -7.01 6.85
C LEU A 44 -12.38 -8.55 6.87
N ALA A 45 -11.59 -9.11 5.93
CA ALA A 45 -11.35 -10.56 5.88
C ALA A 45 -10.63 -11.08 7.15
N ALA A 46 -9.82 -10.23 7.80
CA ALA A 46 -9.18 -10.53 9.08
C ALA A 46 -10.12 -10.36 10.30
N GLY A 47 -11.40 -10.04 10.08
CA GLY A 47 -12.41 -9.90 11.13
C GLY A 47 -12.42 -8.53 11.82
N ASN A 48 -11.86 -7.51 11.21
CA ASN A 48 -11.87 -6.14 11.73
C ASN A 48 -13.04 -5.35 11.14
N THR A 49 -13.39 -4.24 11.78
CA THR A 49 -14.18 -3.17 11.17
C THR A 49 -13.25 -2.12 10.56
N VAL A 50 -13.74 -1.35 9.61
CA VAL A 50 -12.93 -0.41 8.84
C VAL A 50 -13.52 0.99 8.82
N VAL A 51 -12.65 1.98 9.04
CA VAL A 51 -12.92 3.38 8.69
C VAL A 51 -11.97 3.74 7.55
N ALA A 52 -12.52 4.01 6.37
CA ALA A 52 -11.76 4.18 5.13
C ALA A 52 -11.73 5.63 4.66
N LYS A 53 -10.52 6.16 4.49
CA LYS A 53 -10.28 7.50 3.96
C LYS A 53 -9.52 7.42 2.63
N PRO A 54 -10.15 7.76 1.50
CA PRO A 54 -9.45 7.91 0.23
C PRO A 54 -8.57 9.16 0.22
N ALA A 55 -7.71 9.27 -0.79
CA ALA A 55 -7.06 10.54 -1.09
C ALA A 55 -8.11 11.60 -1.46
N GLU A 56 -7.86 12.83 -1.04
CA GLU A 56 -8.78 13.97 -1.27
C GLU A 56 -9.00 14.31 -2.75
N GLN A 57 -8.05 13.90 -3.61
CA GLN A 57 -8.12 14.08 -5.05
C GLN A 57 -9.03 13.05 -5.76
N THR A 58 -9.33 11.92 -5.13
CA THR A 58 -10.00 10.78 -5.78
C THR A 58 -11.15 10.18 -4.96
N PRO A 59 -12.05 10.99 -4.35
CA PRO A 59 -13.07 10.45 -3.46
C PRO A 59 -14.21 9.74 -4.18
N LEU A 60 -14.52 10.10 -5.44
CA LEU A 60 -15.72 9.61 -6.12
C LEU A 60 -15.65 8.12 -6.45
N VAL A 61 -14.52 7.63 -6.96
CA VAL A 61 -14.34 6.20 -7.23
C VAL A 61 -14.35 5.37 -5.95
N ALA A 62 -13.82 5.94 -4.86
CA ALA A 62 -13.83 5.30 -3.55
C ALA A 62 -15.25 5.22 -2.96
N ALA A 63 -16.05 6.29 -3.12
CA ALA A 63 -17.46 6.30 -2.70
C ALA A 63 -18.27 5.21 -3.43
N LEU A 64 -18.11 5.13 -4.77
CA LEU A 64 -18.77 4.09 -5.57
C LEU A 64 -18.33 2.67 -5.12
N ALA A 65 -17.04 2.49 -4.83
CA ALA A 65 -16.54 1.19 -4.35
C ALA A 65 -17.19 0.80 -3.01
N VAL A 66 -17.34 1.74 -2.07
CA VAL A 66 -18.00 1.48 -0.78
C VAL A 66 -19.50 1.16 -0.97
N GLU A 67 -20.20 1.89 -1.86
CA GLU A 67 -21.59 1.59 -2.20
C GLU A 67 -21.75 0.17 -2.76
N LEU A 68 -20.86 -0.24 -3.66
CA LEU A 68 -20.84 -1.60 -4.20
C LEU A 68 -20.55 -2.66 -3.13
N LEU A 69 -19.63 -2.39 -2.20
CA LEU A 69 -19.33 -3.29 -1.10
C LEU A 69 -20.54 -3.46 -0.17
N HIS A 70 -21.26 -2.38 0.16
CA HIS A 70 -22.49 -2.46 0.94
C HIS A 70 -23.59 -3.22 0.19
N THR A 71 -23.75 -2.96 -1.11
CA THR A 71 -24.70 -3.69 -1.97
C THR A 71 -24.37 -5.19 -2.03
N ALA A 72 -23.09 -5.55 -2.01
CA ALA A 72 -22.62 -6.94 -1.97
C ALA A 72 -22.77 -7.61 -0.59
N GLY A 73 -23.26 -6.89 0.43
CA GLY A 73 -23.59 -7.44 1.75
C GLY A 73 -22.61 -7.10 2.88
N ILE A 74 -21.65 -6.20 2.67
CA ILE A 74 -20.84 -5.68 3.79
C ILE A 74 -21.71 -4.77 4.64
N PRO A 75 -21.90 -5.06 5.94
CA PRO A 75 -22.74 -4.24 6.82
C PRO A 75 -22.20 -2.81 6.96
N PRO A 76 -23.04 -1.79 6.99
CA PRO A 76 -22.62 -0.40 7.21
C PRO A 76 -21.82 -0.19 8.51
N GLU A 77 -22.10 -0.98 9.53
CA GLU A 77 -21.39 -0.93 10.82
C GLU A 77 -19.96 -1.50 10.72
N ALA A 78 -19.69 -2.32 9.71
CA ALA A 78 -18.36 -2.90 9.48
C ALA A 78 -17.46 -2.04 8.60
N LEU A 79 -18.01 -1.14 7.78
CA LEU A 79 -17.26 -0.29 6.86
C LEU A 79 -17.86 1.12 6.82
N ALA A 80 -17.10 2.09 7.34
CA ALA A 80 -17.44 3.51 7.27
C ALA A 80 -16.54 4.24 6.25
N PHE A 81 -17.13 5.10 5.44
CA PHE A 81 -16.44 5.95 4.46
C PHE A 81 -16.31 7.37 4.98
N LEU A 82 -15.08 7.87 5.17
CA LEU A 82 -14.79 9.22 5.64
C LEU A 82 -13.90 9.96 4.64
N PRO A 83 -14.46 10.62 3.63
CA PRO A 83 -13.68 11.46 2.72
C PRO A 83 -13.23 12.74 3.44
N GLY A 84 -12.08 13.26 3.06
CA GLY A 84 -11.53 14.49 3.60
C GLY A 84 -10.02 14.61 3.43
N ASP A 85 -9.47 15.69 3.95
CA ASP A 85 -8.05 16.02 3.89
C ASP A 85 -7.23 15.29 4.98
N GLY A 86 -5.96 15.70 5.13
CA GLY A 86 -5.05 15.13 6.11
C GLY A 86 -5.49 15.29 7.57
N ARG A 87 -6.32 16.29 7.89
CA ARG A 87 -6.84 16.52 9.25
C ARG A 87 -7.80 15.41 9.67
N ILE A 88 -8.63 14.94 8.72
CA ILE A 88 -9.52 13.80 8.97
C ILE A 88 -8.70 12.53 9.21
N GLY A 89 -7.68 12.26 8.36
CA GLY A 89 -6.78 11.13 8.56
C GLY A 89 -6.06 11.16 9.93
N ALA A 90 -5.55 12.32 10.33
CA ALA A 90 -4.91 12.50 11.64
C ALA A 90 -5.88 12.23 12.80
N ALA A 91 -7.12 12.74 12.72
CA ALA A 91 -8.14 12.51 13.73
C ALA A 91 -8.52 11.03 13.85
N MET A 92 -8.64 10.32 12.72
CA MET A 92 -8.93 8.88 12.70
C MET A 92 -7.82 8.08 13.40
N VAL A 93 -6.55 8.37 13.09
CA VAL A 93 -5.37 7.69 13.68
C VAL A 93 -5.26 7.97 15.18
N ALA A 94 -5.49 9.21 15.60
CA ALA A 94 -5.47 9.60 17.00
C ALA A 94 -6.67 9.05 17.79
N GLY A 95 -7.74 8.66 17.11
CA GLY A 95 -8.97 8.16 17.74
C GLY A 95 -8.70 6.98 18.69
N ARG A 96 -9.33 6.99 19.87
CA ARG A 96 -9.14 5.97 20.90
C ARG A 96 -9.41 4.56 20.38
N GLU A 97 -10.41 4.40 19.53
CA GLU A 97 -10.88 3.11 19.00
C GLU A 97 -9.99 2.58 17.86
N CYS A 98 -9.01 3.35 17.37
CA CYS A 98 -8.09 2.89 16.33
C CYS A 98 -7.23 1.74 16.86
N ALA A 99 -7.50 0.52 16.39
CA ALA A 99 -6.84 -0.72 16.77
C ALA A 99 -5.82 -1.21 15.73
N GLY A 100 -5.74 -0.56 14.56
CA GLY A 100 -4.77 -0.82 13.51
C GLY A 100 -4.84 0.24 12.42
N VAL A 101 -3.74 0.43 11.69
CA VAL A 101 -3.66 1.36 10.55
C VAL A 101 -3.07 0.65 9.35
N ALA A 102 -3.76 0.73 8.21
CA ALA A 102 -3.23 0.40 6.89
C ALA A 102 -3.13 1.70 6.08
N PHE A 103 -1.90 2.08 5.78
CA PHE A 103 -1.57 3.34 5.11
C PHE A 103 -0.75 3.09 3.85
N THR A 104 -1.10 3.76 2.76
CA THR A 104 -0.24 3.88 1.58
C THR A 104 -0.15 5.34 1.18
N GLY A 105 1.07 5.87 1.07
CA GLY A 105 1.30 7.27 0.75
C GLY A 105 2.74 7.70 0.92
N SER A 106 2.98 8.96 1.34
CA SER A 106 4.33 9.47 1.53
C SER A 106 4.98 8.95 2.81
N THR A 107 6.31 8.82 2.78
CA THR A 107 7.11 8.43 3.96
C THR A 107 6.96 9.44 5.11
N GLU A 108 6.77 10.72 4.80
CA GLU A 108 6.56 11.76 5.80
C GLU A 108 5.27 11.51 6.59
N VAL A 109 4.17 11.25 5.89
CA VAL A 109 2.88 10.96 6.53
C VAL A 109 2.95 9.64 7.31
N ALA A 110 3.61 8.61 6.78
CA ALA A 110 3.82 7.35 7.49
C ALA A 110 4.53 7.56 8.84
N ARG A 111 5.57 8.43 8.86
CA ARG A 111 6.29 8.78 10.09
C ARG A 111 5.42 9.58 11.08
N LEU A 112 4.55 10.46 10.59
CA LEU A 112 3.59 11.17 11.45
C LEU A 112 2.61 10.18 12.09
N ILE A 113 2.06 9.27 11.30
CA ILE A 113 1.18 8.21 11.81
C ILE A 113 1.91 7.38 12.88
N ALA A 114 3.14 6.92 12.59
CA ALA A 114 3.92 6.12 13.53
C ALA A 114 4.15 6.85 14.87
N ARG A 115 4.45 8.14 14.84
CA ARG A 115 4.60 8.94 16.06
C ARG A 115 3.29 9.05 16.86
N THR A 116 2.19 9.39 16.17
CA THR A 116 0.87 9.46 16.79
C THR A 116 0.49 8.15 17.47
N LEU A 117 0.75 7.01 16.81
CA LEU A 117 0.46 5.69 17.37
C LEU A 117 1.37 5.36 18.58
N ALA A 118 2.64 5.79 18.55
CA ALA A 118 3.58 5.56 19.63
C ALA A 118 3.25 6.38 20.92
N GLU A 119 2.55 7.50 20.74
CA GLU A 119 2.12 8.38 21.86
C GLU A 119 0.79 7.95 22.48
N LYS A 120 0.11 6.96 21.91
CA LYS A 120 -1.18 6.48 22.45
C LYS A 120 -0.99 5.61 23.68
N ASP A 121 -1.81 5.87 24.69
CA ASP A 121 -1.96 4.97 25.83
C ASP A 121 -2.68 3.68 25.42
N GLY A 122 -2.34 2.57 26.08
CA GLY A 122 -3.01 1.27 25.88
C GLY A 122 -2.20 0.29 25.02
N PRO A 123 -2.85 -0.69 24.37
CA PRO A 123 -2.18 -1.70 23.56
C PRO A 123 -1.46 -1.09 22.35
N LEU A 124 -0.32 -1.67 21.97
CA LEU A 124 0.41 -1.26 20.77
C LEU A 124 -0.46 -1.46 19.52
N VAL A 125 -0.62 -0.39 18.75
CA VAL A 125 -1.41 -0.35 17.52
C VAL A 125 -0.50 -0.69 16.33
N PRO A 126 -0.78 -1.76 15.56
CA PRO A 126 0.00 -2.10 14.38
C PRO A 126 -0.18 -1.05 13.28
N LEU A 127 0.94 -0.72 12.64
CA LEU A 127 0.99 0.11 11.43
C LEU A 127 1.51 -0.71 10.25
N ILE A 128 0.69 -0.87 9.23
CA ILE A 128 1.08 -1.36 7.92
C ILE A 128 1.25 -0.13 7.04
N ALA A 129 2.50 0.22 6.70
CA ALA A 129 2.80 1.43 5.94
C ALA A 129 3.57 1.09 4.66
N GLU A 130 2.92 1.32 3.54
CA GLU A 130 3.51 1.22 2.20
C GLU A 130 3.83 2.62 1.69
N THR A 131 5.10 2.87 1.36
CA THR A 131 5.56 4.20 0.91
C THR A 131 6.35 4.11 -0.39
N GLY A 132 6.71 5.24 -0.95
CA GLY A 132 7.59 5.32 -2.11
C GLY A 132 9.03 4.91 -1.79
N GLY A 133 9.83 4.74 -2.84
CA GLY A 133 11.23 4.35 -2.71
C GLY A 133 12.04 4.74 -3.94
N GLN A 134 13.37 4.57 -3.85
CA GLN A 134 14.32 4.69 -4.96
C GLN A 134 14.52 3.30 -5.60
N ASN A 135 13.48 2.84 -6.31
CA ASN A 135 13.48 1.52 -6.92
C ASN A 135 14.58 1.40 -7.96
N THR A 136 15.33 0.32 -7.93
CA THR A 136 16.50 0.13 -8.78
C THR A 136 16.32 -1.07 -9.70
N LEU A 137 16.91 -0.96 -10.90
CA LEU A 137 17.18 -2.07 -11.80
C LEU A 137 18.68 -2.19 -11.99
N ILE A 138 19.21 -3.40 -11.91
CA ILE A 138 20.63 -3.69 -12.09
C ILE A 138 20.75 -4.58 -13.33
N ALA A 139 21.53 -4.13 -14.31
CA ALA A 139 21.77 -4.85 -15.55
C ALA A 139 23.26 -5.15 -15.70
N ASP A 140 23.61 -6.44 -15.80
CA ASP A 140 24.96 -6.90 -16.12
C ASP A 140 25.14 -7.14 -17.62
N SER A 141 26.38 -7.46 -18.02
CA SER A 141 26.74 -7.65 -19.43
C SER A 141 26.12 -8.89 -20.09
N SER A 142 25.50 -9.79 -19.32
CA SER A 142 24.78 -10.96 -19.86
C SER A 142 23.34 -10.64 -20.29
N ALA A 143 22.82 -9.48 -19.86
CA ALA A 143 21.46 -9.07 -20.17
C ALA A 143 21.35 -8.55 -21.61
N LEU A 144 20.20 -8.82 -22.27
CA LEU A 144 19.93 -8.36 -23.64
C LEU A 144 19.59 -6.85 -23.59
N PRO A 145 20.36 -5.97 -24.26
CA PRO A 145 20.14 -4.53 -24.22
C PRO A 145 18.73 -4.09 -24.61
N GLU A 146 18.13 -4.70 -25.62
CA GLU A 146 16.78 -4.42 -26.11
C GLU A 146 15.73 -4.72 -25.04
N GLN A 147 15.92 -5.76 -24.24
CA GLN A 147 15.03 -6.09 -23.13
C GLN A 147 15.21 -5.11 -21.96
N ILE A 148 16.46 -4.75 -21.63
CA ILE A 148 16.73 -3.73 -20.60
C ILE A 148 15.97 -2.44 -20.95
N VAL A 149 16.11 -1.93 -22.18
CA VAL A 149 15.46 -0.70 -22.62
C VAL A 149 13.94 -0.79 -22.50
N ARG A 150 13.35 -1.87 -23.00
CA ARG A 150 11.91 -2.09 -22.92
C ARG A 150 11.42 -2.11 -21.46
N ASP A 151 12.10 -2.84 -20.59
CA ASP A 151 11.69 -3.02 -19.20
C ASP A 151 11.90 -1.72 -18.39
N VAL A 152 12.98 -0.98 -18.67
CA VAL A 152 13.23 0.35 -18.08
C VAL A 152 12.14 1.34 -18.50
N VAL A 153 11.82 1.44 -19.78
CA VAL A 153 10.78 2.36 -20.29
C VAL A 153 9.43 2.01 -19.67
N ALA A 154 9.05 0.73 -19.67
CA ALA A 154 7.79 0.28 -19.08
C ALA A 154 7.73 0.55 -17.56
N SER A 155 8.83 0.31 -16.84
CA SER A 155 8.86 0.51 -15.40
C SER A 155 8.93 1.97 -14.99
N ALA A 156 9.73 2.80 -15.66
CA ALA A 156 9.96 4.18 -15.26
C ALA A 156 8.83 5.13 -15.71
N PHE A 157 8.24 4.91 -16.90
CA PHE A 157 7.39 5.91 -17.55
C PHE A 157 5.91 5.51 -17.64
N ASN A 158 5.53 4.23 -17.56
CA ASN A 158 4.11 3.86 -17.51
C ASN A 158 3.42 4.57 -16.34
N SER A 159 2.18 5.03 -16.57
CA SER A 159 1.42 5.85 -15.62
C SER A 159 2.16 7.16 -15.26
N ALA A 160 2.90 7.76 -16.21
CA ALA A 160 3.73 8.93 -16.01
C ALA A 160 4.75 8.77 -14.85
N GLY A 161 5.19 7.53 -14.58
CA GLY A 161 6.08 7.21 -13.45
C GLY A 161 5.45 7.40 -12.07
N GLN A 162 4.13 7.57 -11.99
CA GLN A 162 3.40 7.83 -10.74
C GLN A 162 3.01 6.54 -9.99
N ARG A 163 3.96 5.61 -9.87
CA ARG A 163 3.80 4.37 -9.11
C ARG A 163 4.87 4.29 -8.02
N CYS A 164 4.50 3.77 -6.86
CA CYS A 164 5.45 3.50 -5.78
C CYS A 164 6.58 2.54 -6.22
N SER A 165 6.28 1.65 -7.19
CA SER A 165 7.20 0.67 -7.77
C SER A 165 7.90 1.15 -9.05
N ALA A 166 7.67 2.40 -9.52
CA ALA A 166 8.33 2.89 -10.73
C ALA A 166 9.85 2.93 -10.56
N LEU A 167 10.57 2.51 -11.60
CA LEU A 167 12.02 2.56 -11.62
C LEU A 167 12.52 4.00 -11.49
N ARG A 168 13.53 4.21 -10.62
CA ARG A 168 14.15 5.53 -10.37
C ARG A 168 15.63 5.54 -10.69
N VAL A 169 16.30 4.43 -10.51
CA VAL A 169 17.74 4.32 -10.71
C VAL A 169 18.06 3.05 -11.52
N LEU A 170 18.80 3.24 -12.62
CA LEU A 170 19.31 2.14 -13.43
C LEU A 170 20.82 2.03 -13.23
N TYR A 171 21.28 0.89 -12.70
CA TYR A 171 22.69 0.54 -12.65
C TYR A 171 23.02 -0.37 -13.82
N ILE A 172 24.00 0.01 -14.62
CA ILE A 172 24.41 -0.74 -15.82
C ILE A 172 25.88 -1.07 -15.67
N GLN A 173 26.26 -2.32 -15.96
CA GLN A 173 27.66 -2.71 -16.02
C GLN A 173 28.37 -1.94 -17.15
N THR A 174 29.58 -1.48 -16.89
CA THR A 174 30.33 -0.56 -17.76
C THR A 174 30.44 -1.05 -19.21
N ASP A 175 30.62 -2.38 -19.40
CA ASP A 175 30.83 -2.98 -20.71
C ASP A 175 29.67 -2.78 -21.69
N ILE A 176 28.45 -2.60 -21.20
CA ILE A 176 27.24 -2.40 -22.01
C ILE A 176 26.60 -1.01 -21.81
N ALA A 177 27.16 -0.18 -20.94
CA ALA A 177 26.54 1.07 -20.49
C ALA A 177 26.30 2.05 -21.63
N ASP A 178 27.27 2.29 -22.49
CA ASP A 178 27.15 3.23 -23.60
C ASP A 178 26.06 2.81 -24.58
N ARG A 179 26.06 1.53 -25.00
CA ARG A 179 25.05 0.99 -25.90
C ARG A 179 23.63 1.10 -25.33
N VAL A 180 23.46 0.67 -24.08
CA VAL A 180 22.15 0.73 -23.42
C VAL A 180 21.68 2.16 -23.25
N SER A 181 22.58 3.09 -22.90
CA SER A 181 22.27 4.51 -22.74
C SER A 181 21.82 5.16 -24.04
N GLU A 182 22.51 4.88 -25.17
CA GLU A 182 22.11 5.36 -26.47
C GLU A 182 20.73 4.85 -26.89
N MET A 183 20.51 3.53 -26.74
CA MET A 183 19.21 2.91 -27.07
C MET A 183 18.08 3.45 -26.19
N LEU A 184 18.34 3.63 -24.87
CA LEU A 184 17.37 4.18 -23.94
C LEU A 184 17.01 5.62 -24.29
N ALA A 185 18.00 6.46 -24.60
CA ALA A 185 17.77 7.84 -25.02
C ALA A 185 16.90 7.90 -26.30
N GLY A 186 17.16 7.04 -27.29
CA GLY A 186 16.32 6.91 -28.49
C GLY A 186 14.88 6.49 -28.16
N ALA A 187 14.71 5.46 -27.34
CA ALA A 187 13.39 4.99 -26.93
C ALA A 187 12.60 6.05 -26.14
N MET A 188 13.27 6.86 -25.31
CA MET A 188 12.62 7.95 -24.58
C MET A 188 12.13 9.08 -25.49
N GLN A 189 12.75 9.33 -26.64
CA GLN A 189 12.30 10.32 -27.63
C GLN A 189 11.01 9.90 -28.35
N GLU A 190 10.72 8.60 -28.38
CA GLU A 190 9.50 8.04 -29.00
C GLU A 190 8.29 8.04 -28.04
N LEU A 191 8.49 8.36 -26.74
CA LEU A 191 7.40 8.42 -25.76
C LEU A 191 6.46 9.60 -26.05
N ARG A 192 5.14 9.33 -26.05
CA ARG A 192 4.07 10.30 -26.30
C ARG A 192 3.14 10.39 -25.09
#